data_37166a37d9824333807a4a84127780a7
#
_entry.id   37166a37d9824333807a4a84127780a7
#
_cell.length_a   1.000
_cell.length_b   1.000
_cell.length_c   1.000
_cell.angle_alpha   90.00
_cell.angle_beta   90.00
_cell.angle_gamma   90.00
#
_symmetry.space_group_name_H-M   'P 1'
#
loop_
_entity.id
_entity.type
_entity.pdbx_description
1 polymer ?
#
loop_
_entity_poly.entity_id
_entity_poly.type
_entity_poly.pdbx_seq_one_letter_code
_entity_poly.pdbx_strand_id
1 'polypeptide(L)'
;MCKGEKESDEEKRKTRIGNMTDNLPALRKKRNLSQEELASLIGVSRSTMACIENRKREMSRNTFLSLILIFTKNRETDKLLNVMEIYTDERNDLIKNKR
;
A
#
# COMPACT_ATOMS: atom_id res chain seq x y z
N MET A 1 5.04 -22.10 19.61
CA MET A 1 4.90 -21.74 19.15
C MET A 1 5.09 -21.57 18.57
N CYS A 2 5.03 -21.56 18.52
CA CYS A 2 5.14 -21.29 17.90
C CYS A 2 5.11 -20.46 17.38
N LYS A 3 5.48 -20.10 17.75
CA LYS A 3 5.65 -19.23 17.22
C LYS A 3 6.00 -19.22 15.96
N GLY A 4 6.60 -19.87 15.65
CA GLY A 4 7.04 -19.88 14.30
C GLY A 4 5.96 -20.00 13.30
N GLU A 5 4.87 -20.48 13.69
CA GLU A 5 3.76 -20.59 12.77
C GLU A 5 3.14 -19.29 12.43
N LYS A 6 3.41 -18.29 13.23
CA LYS A 6 2.85 -16.99 12.96
C LYS A 6 3.91 -16.07 12.41
N GLU A 7 3.57 -15.38 11.36
CA GLU A 7 4.46 -14.34 10.87
C GLU A 7 4.59 -13.27 11.93
N SER A 8 5.78 -12.73 12.11
CA SER A 8 5.97 -11.57 12.94
C SER A 8 5.23 -10.39 12.32
N ASP A 9 4.98 -9.37 13.15
CA ASP A 9 4.36 -8.16 12.62
C ASP A 9 5.21 -7.52 11.55
N GLU A 10 6.52 -7.61 11.70
CA GLU A 10 7.41 -7.04 10.71
C GLU A 10 7.33 -7.78 9.39
N GLU A 11 7.24 -9.10 9.44
CA GLU A 11 7.11 -9.89 8.23
C GLU A 11 5.80 -9.59 7.52
N LYS A 12 4.72 -9.45 8.28
CA LYS A 12 3.44 -9.09 7.68
C LYS A 12 3.51 -7.73 7.02
N ARG A 13 4.18 -6.79 7.67
CA ARG A 13 4.33 -5.46 7.11
C ARG A 13 5.10 -5.50 5.81
N LYS A 14 6.17 -6.28 5.75
CA LYS A 14 6.95 -6.40 4.54
C LYS A 14 6.13 -6.98 3.41
N THR A 15 5.31 -7.98 3.72
CA THR A 15 4.46 -8.59 2.72
C THR A 15 3.47 -7.59 2.15
N ARG A 16 2.83 -6.80 3.02
CA ARG A 16 1.87 -5.82 2.56
C ARG A 16 2.53 -4.73 1.74
N ILE A 17 3.71 -4.29 2.16
CA ILE A 17 4.44 -3.28 1.41
C ILE A 17 4.85 -3.82 0.06
N GLY A 18 5.30 -5.08 0.02
CA GLY A 18 5.64 -5.71 -1.25
C GLY A 18 4.45 -5.80 -2.18
N ASN A 19 3.30 -6.18 -1.63
CA ASN A 19 2.08 -6.26 -2.43
C ASN A 19 1.69 -4.90 -2.98
N MET A 20 1.81 -3.86 -2.17
CA MET A 20 1.54 -2.51 -2.64
C MET A 20 2.50 -2.13 -3.76
N THR A 21 3.78 -2.40 -3.59
CA THR A 21 4.79 -2.06 -4.58
C THR A 21 4.52 -2.78 -5.90
N ASP A 22 4.19 -4.06 -5.82
CA ASP A 22 3.93 -4.86 -7.01
C ASP A 22 2.75 -4.32 -7.81
N ASN A 23 1.78 -3.76 -7.13
CA ASN A 23 0.54 -3.35 -7.77
C ASN A 23 0.40 -1.83 -7.88
N LEU A 24 1.43 -1.10 -7.50
CA LEU A 24 1.35 0.34 -7.46
C LEU A 24 1.04 0.96 -8.82
N PRO A 25 1.69 0.53 -9.92
CA PRO A 25 1.33 1.11 -11.22
C PRO A 25 -0.12 0.86 -11.60
N ALA A 26 -0.65 -0.32 -11.28
CA ALA A 26 -2.03 -0.63 -11.61
C ALA A 26 -2.99 0.22 -10.79
N LEU A 27 -2.72 0.38 -9.50
CA LEU A 27 -3.55 1.21 -8.64
C LEU A 27 -3.51 2.66 -9.09
N ARG A 28 -2.33 3.13 -9.45
CA ARG A 28 -2.16 4.49 -9.90
C ARG A 28 -2.97 4.75 -11.17
N LYS A 29 -2.92 3.82 -12.11
CA LYS A 29 -3.66 3.96 -13.34
C LYS A 29 -5.16 3.94 -13.12
N LYS A 30 -5.62 3.15 -12.16
CA LYS A 30 -7.04 3.13 -11.83
C LYS A 30 -7.53 4.50 -11.37
N ARG A 31 -6.66 5.26 -10.73
CA ARG A 31 -6.97 6.59 -10.27
C ARG A 31 -6.61 7.65 -11.30
N ASN A 32 -6.08 7.26 -12.45
CA ASN A 32 -5.65 8.20 -13.49
C ASN A 32 -4.60 9.17 -12.97
N LEU A 33 -3.68 8.65 -12.18
CA LEU A 33 -2.62 9.47 -11.60
C LEU A 33 -1.29 9.15 -12.27
N SER A 34 -0.54 10.18 -12.62
CA SER A 34 0.82 9.99 -13.08
C SER A 34 1.73 9.75 -11.88
N GLN A 35 2.96 9.28 -12.13
CA GLN A 35 3.93 9.15 -11.06
C GLN A 35 4.16 10.47 -10.36
N GLU A 36 4.24 11.53 -11.12
CA GLU A 36 4.47 12.85 -10.56
C GLU A 36 3.31 13.30 -9.67
N GLU A 37 2.09 13.07 -10.14
CA GLU A 37 0.93 13.45 -9.37
C GLU A 37 0.83 12.68 -8.07
N LEU A 38 1.05 11.38 -8.13
CA LEU A 38 1.00 10.58 -6.92
C LEU A 38 2.12 10.94 -5.96
N ALA A 39 3.33 11.15 -6.48
CA ALA A 39 4.44 11.56 -5.65
C ALA A 39 4.14 12.86 -4.92
N SER A 40 3.53 13.81 -5.62
CA SER A 40 3.16 15.08 -5.03
C SER A 40 2.16 14.88 -3.89
N LEU A 41 1.20 13.99 -4.09
CA LEU A 41 0.18 13.74 -3.07
C LEU A 41 0.75 13.15 -1.80
N ILE A 42 1.76 12.32 -1.91
CA ILE A 42 2.33 11.67 -0.73
C ILE A 42 3.61 12.35 -0.24
N GLY A 43 4.02 13.43 -0.90
CA GLY A 43 5.11 14.24 -0.39
C GLY A 43 6.50 13.71 -0.70
N VAL A 44 6.67 12.96 -1.79
CA VAL A 44 8.00 12.51 -2.21
C VAL A 44 8.28 13.02 -3.61
N SER A 45 9.53 12.93 -4.04
CA SER A 45 9.88 13.36 -5.38
C SER A 45 9.45 12.33 -6.41
N ARG A 46 9.32 12.77 -7.65
CA ARG A 46 9.01 11.85 -8.74
C ARG A 46 10.09 10.78 -8.87
N SER A 47 11.35 11.16 -8.68
CA SER A 47 12.44 10.20 -8.74
C SER A 47 12.28 9.13 -7.68
N THR A 48 11.89 9.52 -6.47
CA THR A 48 11.66 8.56 -5.41
C THR A 48 10.52 7.62 -5.77
N MET A 49 9.45 8.16 -6.31
CA MET A 49 8.32 7.32 -6.72
C MET A 49 8.74 6.30 -7.78
N ALA A 50 9.52 6.75 -8.76
CA ALA A 50 10.00 5.85 -9.81
C ALA A 50 10.88 4.76 -9.24
N CYS A 51 11.75 5.10 -8.30
CA CYS A 51 12.61 4.11 -7.66
C CYS A 51 11.81 3.08 -6.89
N ILE A 52 10.74 3.53 -6.22
CA ILE A 52 9.89 2.62 -5.48
C ILE A 52 9.18 1.66 -6.44
N GLU A 53 8.62 2.18 -7.53
CA GLU A 53 7.91 1.33 -8.48
C GLU A 53 8.84 0.36 -9.19
N ASN A 54 10.11 0.75 -9.36
CA ASN A 54 11.10 -0.11 -10.00
C ASN A 54 11.83 -1.00 -9.01
N ARG A 55 11.42 -0.98 -7.75
CA ARG A 55 11.99 -1.80 -6.68
C ARG A 55 13.45 -1.50 -6.40
N LYS A 56 13.91 -0.33 -6.79
CA LYS A 56 15.26 0.10 -6.44
C LYS A 56 15.32 0.66 -5.04
N ARG A 57 14.17 0.99 -4.48
CA ARG A 57 14.08 1.55 -3.16
C ARG A 57 12.81 1.04 -2.51
N GLU A 58 12.92 0.61 -1.26
CA GLU A 58 11.78 0.14 -0.51
C GLU A 58 11.01 1.35 0.02
N MET A 59 9.69 1.31 -0.06
CA MET A 59 8.91 2.42 0.48
C MET A 59 8.89 2.37 1.99
N SER A 60 8.86 3.55 2.60
CA SER A 60 8.78 3.64 4.03
C SER A 60 7.36 3.31 4.50
N ARG A 61 7.23 3.06 5.80
CA ARG A 61 5.93 2.82 6.38
C ARG A 61 5.00 4.01 6.17
N ASN A 62 5.53 5.22 6.34
CA ASN A 62 4.71 6.42 6.17
C ASN A 62 4.20 6.54 4.74
N THR A 63 5.05 6.23 3.77
CA THR A 63 4.64 6.25 2.38
C THR A 63 3.55 5.21 2.13
N PHE A 64 3.73 4.02 2.68
CA PHE A 64 2.75 2.96 2.54
C PHE A 64 1.39 3.39 3.09
N LEU A 65 1.37 3.97 4.29
CA LEU A 65 0.12 4.39 4.90
C LEU A 65 -0.53 5.53 4.13
N SER A 66 0.28 6.44 3.60
CA SER A 66 -0.26 7.51 2.78
C SER A 66 -0.91 6.99 1.52
N LEU A 67 -0.29 5.99 0.90
CA LEU A 67 -0.86 5.38 -0.30
C LEU A 67 -2.18 4.68 0.02
N ILE A 68 -2.24 4.00 1.14
CA ILE A 68 -3.48 3.36 1.54
C ILE A 68 -4.60 4.40 1.66
N LEU A 69 -4.31 5.53 2.29
CA LEU A 69 -5.32 6.57 2.45
C LEU A 69 -5.81 7.09 1.10
N ILE A 70 -4.88 7.28 0.17
CA ILE A 70 -5.25 7.79 -1.15
C ILE A 70 -6.12 6.79 -1.89
N PHE A 71 -5.73 5.53 -1.88
CA PHE A 71 -6.45 4.53 -2.67
C PHE A 71 -7.76 4.10 -2.02
N THR A 72 -7.93 4.29 -0.71
CA THR A 72 -9.20 3.96 -0.09
C THR A 72 -10.29 4.97 -0.41
N LYS A 73 -9.92 6.15 -0.88
CA LYS A 73 -10.90 7.16 -1.23
C LYS A 73 -11.67 6.83 -2.49
N ASN A 74 -11.14 5.92 -3.30
CA ASN A 74 -11.81 5.47 -4.51
C ASN A 74 -12.28 4.05 -4.29
N ARG A 75 -13.57 3.81 -4.57
CA ARG A 75 -14.16 2.51 -4.26
C ARG A 75 -13.46 1.38 -5.00
N GLU A 76 -13.09 1.60 -6.25
CA GLU A 76 -12.46 0.54 -7.04
C GLU A 76 -11.08 0.19 -6.51
N THR A 77 -10.27 1.22 -6.20
CA THR A 77 -8.95 0.93 -5.66
C THR A 77 -9.04 0.38 -4.24
N ASP A 78 -10.05 0.80 -3.48
CA ASP A 78 -10.26 0.25 -2.15
C ASP A 78 -10.50 -1.26 -2.23
N LYS A 79 -11.31 -1.70 -3.18
CA LYS A 79 -11.56 -3.12 -3.36
C LYS A 79 -10.28 -3.85 -3.76
N LEU A 80 -9.48 -3.23 -4.62
CA LEU A 80 -8.23 -3.84 -5.04
C LEU A 80 -7.28 -4.03 -3.89
N LEU A 81 -7.25 -3.09 -2.97
CA LEU A 81 -6.37 -3.22 -1.80
C LEU A 81 -6.72 -4.46 -0.99
N ASN A 82 -8.00 -4.76 -0.87
CA ASN A 82 -8.42 -5.97 -0.17
C ASN A 82 -8.01 -7.23 -0.93
N VAL A 83 -8.26 -7.24 -2.24
CA VAL A 83 -7.94 -8.40 -3.06
C VAL A 83 -6.45 -8.66 -3.07
N MET A 84 -5.64 -7.62 -3.07
CA MET A 84 -4.20 -7.74 -3.11
C MET A 84 -3.57 -7.97 -1.75
N GLU A 85 -4.40 -8.07 -0.70
CA GLU A 85 -3.94 -8.32 0.66
C GLU A 85 -2.96 -7.26 1.13
N ILE A 86 -3.32 -6.01 0.87
CA ILE A 86 -2.47 -4.89 1.24
C ILE A 86 -2.90 -4.27 2.57
N TYR A 87 -4.20 -4.32 2.87
CA TYR A 87 -4.70 -3.74 4.10
C TYR A 87 -4.10 -4.40 5.32
N THR A 88 -3.88 -3.60 6.35
CA THR A 88 -3.42 -4.13 7.63
C THR A 88 -4.59 -4.79 8.35
N ASP A 89 -4.25 -5.68 9.28
CA ASP A 89 -5.27 -6.33 10.09
C ASP A 89 -6.08 -5.31 10.87
N GLU A 90 -5.40 -4.32 11.40
CA GLU A 90 -6.06 -3.27 12.19
C GLU A 90 -7.12 -2.55 11.36
N ARG A 91 -6.79 -2.24 10.12
CA ARG A 91 -7.75 -1.57 9.28
C ARG A 91 -8.95 -2.47 8.98
N ASN A 92 -8.69 -3.72 8.71
CA ASN A 92 -9.77 -4.67 8.44
C ASN A 92 -10.68 -4.80 9.64
N ASP A 93 -10.11 -4.85 10.85
CA ASP A 93 -10.90 -4.95 12.05
C ASP A 93 -11.78 -3.72 12.22
N LEU A 94 -11.24 -2.55 11.98
CA LEU A 94 -12.03 -1.32 12.08
C LEU A 94 -13.19 -1.34 11.09
N ILE A 95 -12.94 -1.76 9.87
CA ILE A 95 -13.98 -1.80 8.86
C ILE A 95 -15.07 -2.77 9.26
N LYS A 96 -14.68 -3.94 9.74
CA LYS A 96 -15.64 -4.94 10.13
C LYS A 96 -16.47 -4.50 11.33
N ASN A 97 -15.84 -3.82 12.26
CA ASN A 97 -16.54 -3.40 13.47
C ASN A 97 -17.47 -2.25 13.26
N LYS A 98 -17.36 -1.59 12.15
CA LYS A 98 -18.22 -0.45 11.89
C LYS A 98 -19.56 -0.82 11.29
N ARG A 99 -19.77 -2.04 11.04
CA ARG A 99 -21.01 -2.46 10.45
C ARG A 99 -22.23 -2.24 11.21
#